data_79b8f9f22c35f7f5829f5910d1c62917
#
_entry.id   79b8f9f22c35f7f5829f5910d1c62917
#
_cell.length_a   1.000
_cell.length_b   1.000
_cell.length_c   1.000
_cell.angle_alpha   90.00
_cell.angle_beta   90.00
_cell.angle_gamma   90.00
#
_symmetry.space_group_name_H-M   'P 1'
#
loop_
_entity.id
_entity.type
_entity.pdbx_description
1 polymer ?
#
loop_
_entity_poly.entity_id
_entity_poly.type
_entity_poly.pdbx_seq_one_letter_code
_entity_poly.pdbx_strand_id
1 'polypeptide(L)'
;IPEDLDTIVRKCLEKDPARRYETALALAEDLRRWREGEPILARRPTLRYRAGKWAARNRILVGVAGAALVALLATGAMGLRASLVARAQTRYAQHFGQEAERIEALRRYSCLLQPHNVEIEQGQARRRLEAVEREARRIGSAAEAPAAYALGRGYLALGEGGKAREFLEKAWRLGLRAPELNLALGRALAAA
;
A
#
# COMPACT_ATOMS: atom_id res chain seq x y z
N ILE A 1 24.42 -40.42 10.31
CA ILE A 1 25.73 -39.83 10.70
C ILE A 1 25.75 -38.40 10.13
N PRO A 2 26.22 -37.38 10.89
CA PRO A 2 26.38 -36.02 10.37
C PRO A 2 27.33 -35.99 9.16
N GLU A 3 26.94 -35.20 8.13
CA GLU A 3 27.61 -35.14 6.83
C GLU A 3 29.10 -34.77 6.93
N ASP A 4 29.44 -33.87 7.87
CA ASP A 4 30.81 -33.45 8.11
C ASP A 4 31.64 -34.59 8.75
N LEU A 5 31.06 -35.36 9.68
CA LEU A 5 31.72 -36.50 10.30
C LEU A 5 31.97 -37.61 9.28
N ASP A 6 31.00 -37.90 8.40
CA ASP A 6 31.15 -38.83 7.27
C ASP A 6 32.32 -38.39 6.35
N THR A 7 32.45 -37.12 6.07
CA THR A 7 33.54 -36.56 5.26
C THR A 7 34.88 -36.75 5.93
N ILE A 8 34.98 -36.53 7.24
CA ILE A 8 36.24 -36.79 8.02
C ILE A 8 36.62 -38.27 7.97
N VAL A 9 35.65 -39.15 8.23
CA VAL A 9 35.90 -40.61 8.20
C VAL A 9 36.34 -41.08 6.81
N ARG A 10 35.66 -40.62 5.75
CA ARG A 10 36.06 -40.96 4.37
C ARG A 10 37.45 -40.49 4.04
N LYS A 11 37.85 -39.29 4.48
CA LYS A 11 39.24 -38.81 4.31
C LYS A 11 40.26 -39.66 5.06
N CYS A 12 39.92 -40.16 6.24
CA CYS A 12 40.80 -41.11 6.96
C CYS A 12 40.98 -42.46 6.22
N LEU A 13 39.87 -42.93 5.57
CA LEU A 13 39.83 -44.21 4.88
C LEU A 13 40.24 -44.13 3.40
N GLU A 14 40.71 -42.97 2.92
CA GLU A 14 41.13 -42.80 1.52
C GLU A 14 42.22 -43.79 1.17
N LYS A 15 42.12 -44.40 -0.02
CA LYS A 15 43.05 -45.43 -0.44
C LYS A 15 44.47 -44.89 -0.65
N ASP A 16 44.57 -43.70 -1.24
CA ASP A 16 45.83 -43.01 -1.48
C ASP A 16 46.29 -42.31 -0.17
N PRO A 17 47.47 -42.69 0.40
CA PRO A 17 48.00 -42.06 1.59
C PRO A 17 48.18 -40.53 1.46
N ALA A 18 48.51 -40.04 0.28
CA ALA A 18 48.70 -38.61 0.03
C ALA A 18 47.39 -37.80 0.15
N ARG A 19 46.24 -38.46 0.08
CA ARG A 19 44.91 -37.82 0.22
C ARG A 19 44.32 -37.91 1.63
N ARG A 20 44.98 -38.67 2.53
CA ARG A 20 44.62 -38.76 3.94
C ARG A 20 45.00 -37.48 4.69
N TYR A 21 44.76 -37.47 5.99
CA TYR A 21 45.34 -36.45 6.87
C TYR A 21 46.85 -36.66 7.01
N GLU A 22 47.63 -35.59 6.81
CA GLU A 22 49.09 -35.66 6.92
C GLU A 22 49.56 -35.99 8.34
N THR A 23 48.80 -35.56 9.35
CA THR A 23 49.14 -35.77 10.77
C THR A 23 47.89 -36.08 11.59
N ALA A 24 48.07 -36.75 12.71
CA ALA A 24 47.01 -36.96 13.70
C ALA A 24 46.48 -35.63 14.25
N LEU A 25 47.31 -34.60 14.31
CA LEU A 25 46.90 -33.25 14.71
C LEU A 25 45.91 -32.62 13.74
N ALA A 26 46.12 -32.80 12.44
CA ALA A 26 45.19 -32.29 11.41
C ALA A 26 43.82 -32.97 11.51
N LEU A 27 43.75 -34.26 11.81
CA LEU A 27 42.52 -34.98 12.10
C LEU A 27 41.84 -34.45 13.37
N ALA A 28 42.60 -34.28 14.45
CA ALA A 28 42.09 -33.77 15.72
C ALA A 28 41.52 -32.37 15.57
N GLU A 29 42.16 -31.52 14.77
CA GLU A 29 41.67 -30.17 14.46
C GLU A 29 40.34 -30.19 13.73
N ASP A 30 40.13 -31.05 12.71
CA ASP A 30 38.87 -31.18 12.02
C ASP A 30 37.76 -31.76 12.91
N LEU A 31 38.06 -32.68 13.82
CA LEU A 31 37.11 -33.18 14.81
C LEU A 31 36.72 -32.07 15.83
N ARG A 32 37.71 -31.26 16.27
CA ARG A 32 37.42 -30.08 17.10
C ARG A 32 36.48 -29.11 16.42
N ARG A 33 36.78 -28.73 15.14
CA ARG A 33 35.94 -27.84 14.33
C ARG A 33 34.53 -28.39 14.17
N TRP A 34 34.38 -29.69 13.88
CA TRP A 34 33.08 -30.33 13.80
C TRP A 34 32.28 -30.19 15.11
N ARG A 35 32.94 -30.49 16.25
CA ARG A 35 32.31 -30.37 17.57
C ARG A 35 31.89 -28.94 17.92
N GLU A 36 32.66 -27.93 17.51
CA GLU A 36 32.40 -26.53 17.74
C GLU A 36 31.47 -25.92 16.67
N GLY A 37 31.01 -26.72 15.70
CA GLY A 37 30.12 -26.26 14.64
C GLY A 37 30.79 -25.37 13.61
N GLU A 38 32.13 -25.41 13.54
CA GLU A 38 32.93 -24.69 12.54
C GLU A 38 33.03 -25.45 11.22
N PRO A 39 33.36 -24.76 10.12
CA PRO A 39 33.66 -25.42 8.85
C PRO A 39 34.89 -26.30 8.95
N ILE A 40 34.77 -27.59 8.58
CA ILE A 40 35.90 -28.54 8.56
C ILE A 40 36.80 -28.28 7.34
N LEU A 41 38.09 -28.60 7.47
CA LEU A 41 39.07 -28.43 6.38
C LEU A 41 39.02 -29.56 5.36
N ALA A 42 38.52 -30.74 5.73
CA ALA A 42 38.34 -31.86 4.79
C ALA A 42 37.32 -31.56 3.69
N ARG A 43 36.40 -30.60 3.87
CA ARG A 43 35.40 -30.22 2.91
C ARG A 43 35.79 -28.91 2.21
N ARG A 44 35.57 -28.83 0.85
CA ARG A 44 35.80 -27.59 0.11
C ARG A 44 34.98 -26.44 0.69
N PRO A 45 35.57 -25.27 0.98
CA PRO A 45 34.91 -24.17 1.61
C PRO A 45 34.00 -23.43 0.64
N THR A 46 32.73 -23.88 0.46
CA THR A 46 31.73 -23.14 -0.29
C THR A 46 31.13 -22.01 0.58
N LEU A 47 30.81 -20.87 -0.03
CA LEU A 47 30.18 -19.74 0.69
C LEU A 47 28.89 -20.17 1.40
N ARG A 48 28.08 -21.00 0.74
CA ARG A 48 26.83 -21.52 1.33
C ARG A 48 27.05 -22.36 2.58
N TYR A 49 28.06 -23.23 2.56
CA TYR A 49 28.40 -24.07 3.72
C TYR A 49 28.88 -23.20 4.90
N ARG A 50 29.79 -22.23 4.64
CA ARG A 50 30.28 -21.29 5.66
C ARG A 50 29.18 -20.45 6.25
N ALA A 51 28.31 -19.87 5.40
CA ALA A 51 27.17 -19.08 5.84
C ALA A 51 26.19 -19.90 6.69
N GLY A 52 25.92 -21.15 6.30
CA GLY A 52 25.05 -22.05 7.08
C GLY A 52 25.61 -22.35 8.47
N LYS A 53 26.91 -22.62 8.58
CA LYS A 53 27.58 -22.86 9.88
C LYS A 53 27.58 -21.59 10.74
N TRP A 54 27.87 -20.43 10.14
CA TRP A 54 27.82 -19.14 10.85
C TRP A 54 26.41 -18.82 11.36
N ALA A 55 25.39 -19.02 10.52
CA ALA A 55 24.00 -18.79 10.91
C ALA A 55 23.55 -19.74 12.03
N ALA A 56 23.98 -20.99 11.98
CA ALA A 56 23.68 -21.97 13.05
C ALA A 56 24.31 -21.59 14.40
N ARG A 57 25.50 -21.00 14.39
CA ARG A 57 26.17 -20.47 15.61
C ARG A 57 25.52 -19.19 16.12
N ASN A 58 25.04 -18.33 15.21
CA ASN A 58 24.48 -17.00 15.53
C ASN A 58 22.96 -16.94 15.35
N ARG A 59 22.24 -17.97 15.82
CA ARG A 59 20.76 -18.09 15.61
C ARG A 59 19.99 -16.86 16.09
N ILE A 60 20.40 -16.28 17.21
CA ILE A 60 19.75 -15.09 17.77
C ILE A 60 19.95 -13.89 16.83
N LEU A 61 21.17 -13.65 16.38
CA LEU A 61 21.46 -12.54 15.44
C LEU A 61 20.72 -12.70 14.12
N VAL A 62 20.71 -13.93 13.58
CA VAL A 62 19.96 -14.24 12.35
C VAL A 62 18.46 -14.05 12.55
N GLY A 63 17.92 -14.47 13.70
CA GLY A 63 16.52 -14.28 14.06
C GLY A 63 16.14 -12.79 14.18
N VAL A 64 16.96 -12.00 14.87
CA VAL A 64 16.74 -10.55 15.02
C VAL A 64 16.84 -9.83 13.67
N ALA A 65 17.87 -10.15 12.87
CA ALA A 65 18.03 -9.57 11.54
C ALA A 65 16.87 -9.94 10.61
N GLY A 66 16.40 -11.18 10.66
CA GLY A 66 15.24 -11.64 9.92
C GLY A 66 13.95 -10.91 10.33
N ALA A 67 13.71 -10.79 11.63
CA ALA A 67 12.54 -10.05 12.15
C ALA A 67 12.59 -8.57 11.77
N ALA A 68 13.75 -7.92 11.86
CA ALA A 68 13.94 -6.53 11.45
C ALA A 68 13.67 -6.34 9.96
N LEU A 69 14.15 -7.26 9.12
CA LEU A 69 13.90 -7.21 7.67
C LEU A 69 12.41 -7.36 7.35
N VAL A 70 11.70 -8.29 8.00
CA VAL A 70 10.25 -8.46 7.83
C VAL A 70 9.50 -7.21 8.26
N ALA A 71 9.85 -6.62 9.40
CA ALA A 71 9.23 -5.39 9.87
C ALA A 71 9.44 -4.22 8.87
N LEU A 72 10.65 -4.10 8.33
CA LEU A 72 10.99 -3.06 7.34
C LEU A 72 10.24 -3.24 6.02
N LEU A 73 10.09 -4.47 5.55
CA LEU A 73 9.30 -4.78 4.36
C LEU A 73 7.81 -4.52 4.60
N ALA A 74 7.28 -4.88 5.76
CA ALA A 74 5.88 -4.64 6.12
C ALA A 74 5.57 -3.13 6.19
N THR A 75 6.41 -2.34 6.87
CA THR A 75 6.24 -0.87 6.94
C THR A 75 6.38 -0.21 5.57
N GLY A 76 7.33 -0.65 4.75
CA GLY A 76 7.48 -0.20 3.37
C GLY A 76 6.26 -0.50 2.50
N ALA A 77 5.71 -1.71 2.61
CA ALA A 77 4.51 -2.11 1.88
C ALA A 77 3.27 -1.32 2.32
N MET A 78 3.13 -1.06 3.64
CA MET A 78 2.04 -0.22 4.16
C MET A 78 2.16 1.23 3.67
N GLY A 79 3.36 1.82 3.69
CA GLY A 79 3.62 3.17 3.18
C GLY A 79 3.34 3.28 1.68
N LEU A 80 3.74 2.29 0.89
CA LEU A 80 3.45 2.25 -0.54
C LEU A 80 1.94 2.16 -0.81
N ARG A 81 1.23 1.28 -0.10
CA ARG A 81 -0.24 1.20 -0.20
C ARG A 81 -0.92 2.52 0.15
N ALA A 82 -0.52 3.14 1.26
CA ALA A 82 -1.09 4.43 1.68
C ALA A 82 -0.86 5.52 0.62
N SER A 83 0.34 5.59 0.03
CA SER A 83 0.66 6.57 -1.01
C SER A 83 -0.12 6.33 -2.31
N LEU A 84 -0.35 5.09 -2.71
CA LEU A 84 -1.16 4.76 -3.88
C LEU A 84 -2.63 5.13 -3.68
N VAL A 85 -3.19 4.85 -2.51
CA VAL A 85 -4.57 5.24 -2.16
C VAL A 85 -4.72 6.77 -2.14
N ALA A 86 -3.78 7.48 -1.49
CA ALA A 86 -3.80 8.94 -1.44
C ALA A 86 -3.74 9.58 -2.84
N ARG A 87 -2.87 9.07 -3.72
CA ARG A 87 -2.78 9.56 -5.11
C ARG A 87 -4.06 9.30 -5.91
N ALA A 88 -4.70 8.15 -5.72
CA ALA A 88 -5.97 7.83 -6.35
C ALA A 88 -7.07 8.81 -5.88
N GLN A 89 -7.18 9.05 -4.59
CA GLN A 89 -8.16 10.00 -4.03
C GLN A 89 -7.96 11.42 -4.56
N THR A 90 -6.72 11.89 -4.67
CA THR A 90 -6.42 13.22 -5.20
C THR A 90 -6.86 13.35 -6.67
N ARG A 91 -6.62 12.34 -7.51
CA ARG A 91 -7.07 12.34 -8.92
C ARG A 91 -8.59 12.38 -9.02
N TYR A 92 -9.30 11.58 -8.25
CA TYR A 92 -10.77 11.60 -8.26
C TYR A 92 -11.34 12.89 -7.68
N ALA A 93 -10.71 13.48 -6.66
CA ALA A 93 -11.10 14.79 -6.13
C ALA A 93 -10.99 15.90 -7.21
N GLN A 94 -9.92 15.90 -7.99
CA GLN A 94 -9.75 16.84 -9.10
C GLN A 94 -10.80 16.61 -10.22
N HIS A 95 -11.00 15.38 -10.63
CA HIS A 95 -11.95 15.02 -11.68
C HIS A 95 -13.40 15.43 -11.30
N PHE A 96 -13.87 14.98 -10.14
CA PHE A 96 -15.23 15.31 -9.69
C PHE A 96 -15.38 16.77 -9.27
N GLY A 97 -14.30 17.41 -8.79
CA GLY A 97 -14.27 18.84 -8.49
C GLY A 97 -14.55 19.68 -9.74
N GLN A 98 -13.93 19.34 -10.86
CA GLN A 98 -14.20 20.03 -12.15
C GLN A 98 -15.64 19.88 -12.63
N GLU A 99 -16.24 18.71 -12.44
CA GLU A 99 -17.66 18.53 -12.81
C GLU A 99 -18.60 19.36 -11.92
N ALA A 100 -18.32 19.46 -10.62
CA ALA A 100 -19.08 20.33 -9.73
C ALA A 100 -18.94 21.81 -10.10
N GLU A 101 -17.73 22.26 -10.43
CA GLU A 101 -17.48 23.65 -10.89
C GLU A 101 -18.20 23.97 -12.21
N ARG A 102 -18.26 23.02 -13.13
CA ARG A 102 -19.03 23.18 -14.38
C ARG A 102 -20.53 23.38 -14.12
N ILE A 103 -21.08 22.63 -13.17
CA ILE A 103 -22.51 22.78 -12.80
C ILE A 103 -22.75 24.13 -12.10
N GLU A 104 -21.86 24.54 -11.22
CA GLU A 104 -21.94 25.85 -10.58
C GLU A 104 -21.77 27.03 -11.56
N ALA A 105 -20.90 26.88 -12.57
CA ALA A 105 -20.70 27.86 -13.61
C ALA A 105 -21.96 28.04 -14.46
N LEU A 106 -22.59 26.93 -14.87
CA LEU A 106 -23.87 27.02 -15.63
C LEU A 106 -24.88 27.86 -14.89
N ARG A 107 -25.03 27.70 -13.58
CA ARG A 107 -25.98 28.52 -12.80
C ARG A 107 -25.58 30.00 -12.73
N ARG A 108 -24.28 30.33 -12.61
CA ARG A 108 -23.81 31.72 -12.60
C ARG A 108 -24.10 32.44 -13.91
N TYR A 109 -23.94 31.76 -15.03
CA TYR A 109 -24.19 32.34 -16.33
C TYR A 109 -25.70 32.47 -16.63
N SER A 110 -26.53 31.52 -16.17
CA SER A 110 -27.98 31.59 -16.37
C SER A 110 -28.61 32.76 -15.63
N CYS A 111 -28.02 33.26 -14.54
CA CYS A 111 -28.51 34.45 -13.85
C CYS A 111 -28.19 35.77 -14.59
N LEU A 112 -27.27 35.75 -15.55
CA LEU A 112 -26.81 36.94 -16.29
C LEU A 112 -27.45 37.08 -17.69
N LEU A 113 -28.07 36.02 -18.19
CA LEU A 113 -28.72 36.00 -19.51
C LEU A 113 -30.24 36.22 -19.37
N GLN A 114 -30.87 36.76 -20.43
CA GLN A 114 -32.31 36.97 -20.46
C GLN A 114 -33.11 35.69 -20.18
N PRO A 115 -34.40 35.77 -19.76
CA PRO A 115 -35.19 34.61 -19.34
C PRO A 115 -35.28 33.57 -20.46
N HIS A 116 -34.54 32.49 -20.30
CA HIS A 116 -34.54 31.30 -21.14
C HIS A 116 -34.88 30.09 -20.29
N ASN A 117 -35.14 28.98 -20.93
CA ASN A 117 -35.80 27.84 -20.31
C ASN A 117 -34.94 27.17 -19.20
N VAL A 118 -35.07 27.66 -17.97
CA VAL A 118 -34.37 27.19 -16.76
C VAL A 118 -34.57 25.67 -16.53
N GLU A 119 -35.71 25.12 -16.96
CA GLU A 119 -36.02 23.69 -16.81
C GLU A 119 -35.07 22.80 -17.64
N ILE A 120 -34.72 23.24 -18.85
CA ILE A 120 -33.79 22.47 -19.71
C ILE A 120 -32.41 22.41 -19.07
N GLU A 121 -31.94 23.54 -18.54
CA GLU A 121 -30.61 23.60 -17.87
C GLU A 121 -30.58 22.79 -16.58
N GLN A 122 -31.61 22.88 -15.76
CA GLN A 122 -31.74 22.05 -14.57
C GLN A 122 -31.79 20.57 -14.93
N GLY A 123 -32.50 20.19 -16.00
CA GLY A 123 -32.52 18.83 -16.49
C GLY A 123 -31.16 18.34 -16.97
N GLN A 124 -30.36 19.20 -17.63
CA GLN A 124 -28.98 18.87 -18.01
C GLN A 124 -28.05 18.70 -16.78
N ALA A 125 -28.16 19.59 -15.81
CA ALA A 125 -27.37 19.51 -14.59
C ALA A 125 -27.69 18.23 -13.78
N ARG A 126 -28.97 17.87 -13.65
CA ARG A 126 -29.38 16.59 -13.01
C ARG A 126 -28.79 15.37 -13.71
N ARG A 127 -28.86 15.31 -15.04
CA ARG A 127 -28.26 14.21 -15.82
C ARG A 127 -26.75 14.09 -15.60
N ARG A 128 -26.05 15.20 -15.45
CA ARG A 128 -24.61 15.21 -15.12
C ARG A 128 -24.35 14.67 -13.71
N LEU A 129 -25.16 15.08 -12.72
CA LEU A 129 -25.05 14.54 -11.36
C LEU A 129 -25.30 13.02 -11.32
N GLU A 130 -26.30 12.53 -12.04
CA GLU A 130 -26.53 11.09 -12.17
C GLU A 130 -25.37 10.37 -12.86
N ALA A 131 -24.71 10.98 -13.82
CA ALA A 131 -23.53 10.42 -14.47
C ALA A 131 -22.36 10.32 -13.48
N VAL A 132 -22.11 11.36 -12.69
CA VAL A 132 -21.11 11.36 -11.61
C VAL A 132 -21.40 10.25 -10.60
N GLU A 133 -22.66 10.07 -10.20
CA GLU A 133 -23.04 9.01 -9.26
C GLU A 133 -22.81 7.60 -9.83
N ARG A 134 -23.20 7.38 -11.10
CA ARG A 134 -22.95 6.09 -11.78
C ARG A 134 -21.44 5.79 -11.89
N GLU A 135 -20.66 6.78 -12.26
CA GLU A 135 -19.21 6.65 -12.38
C GLU A 135 -18.55 6.34 -11.04
N ALA A 136 -18.95 7.04 -9.97
CA ALA A 136 -18.45 6.79 -8.63
C ALA A 136 -18.75 5.37 -8.15
N ARG A 137 -19.96 4.85 -8.40
CA ARG A 137 -20.33 3.46 -8.09
C ARG A 137 -19.47 2.44 -8.85
N ARG A 138 -19.11 2.74 -10.11
CA ARG A 138 -18.26 1.87 -10.92
C ARG A 138 -16.81 1.82 -10.42
N ILE A 139 -16.28 2.96 -9.95
CA ILE A 139 -14.90 3.07 -9.45
C ILE A 139 -14.78 2.45 -8.05
N GLY A 140 -15.83 2.56 -7.22
CA GLY A 140 -15.86 2.03 -5.87
C GLY A 140 -15.33 2.99 -4.81
N SER A 141 -14.89 2.44 -3.68
CA SER A 141 -14.61 3.17 -2.44
C SER A 141 -13.61 4.33 -2.57
N ALA A 142 -12.64 4.25 -3.48
CA ALA A 142 -11.65 5.30 -3.70
C ALA A 142 -12.25 6.61 -4.24
N ALA A 143 -13.35 6.52 -4.99
CA ALA A 143 -14.06 7.67 -5.59
C ALA A 143 -15.23 8.15 -4.73
N GLU A 144 -15.68 7.36 -3.76
CA GLU A 144 -16.95 7.58 -3.07
C GLU A 144 -17.00 8.89 -2.28
N ALA A 145 -15.96 9.23 -1.54
CA ALA A 145 -15.90 10.47 -0.77
C ALA A 145 -15.79 11.73 -1.67
N PRO A 146 -14.88 11.78 -2.67
CA PRO A 146 -14.82 12.92 -3.60
C PRO A 146 -16.10 13.10 -4.41
N ALA A 147 -16.70 12.01 -4.88
CA ALA A 147 -17.95 12.06 -5.65
C ALA A 147 -19.13 12.55 -4.79
N ALA A 148 -19.23 12.06 -3.55
CA ALA A 148 -20.28 12.56 -2.62
C ALA A 148 -20.14 14.07 -2.38
N TYR A 149 -18.93 14.58 -2.23
CA TYR A 149 -18.69 16.00 -2.09
C TYR A 149 -19.11 16.79 -3.35
N ALA A 150 -18.73 16.30 -4.53
CA ALA A 150 -19.11 16.93 -5.81
C ALA A 150 -20.63 16.92 -6.05
N LEU A 151 -21.31 15.81 -5.73
CA LEU A 151 -22.75 15.67 -5.79
C LEU A 151 -23.43 16.66 -4.83
N GLY A 152 -22.96 16.77 -3.60
CA GLY A 152 -23.49 17.72 -2.64
C GLY A 152 -23.39 19.17 -3.08
N ARG A 153 -22.25 19.59 -3.67
CA ARG A 153 -22.07 20.91 -4.27
C ARG A 153 -23.01 21.13 -5.47
N GLY A 154 -23.13 20.10 -6.33
CA GLY A 154 -24.03 20.18 -7.48
C GLY A 154 -25.49 20.31 -7.08
N TYR A 155 -25.97 19.58 -6.08
CA TYR A 155 -27.33 19.72 -5.57
C TYR A 155 -27.56 21.07 -4.87
N LEU A 156 -26.54 21.61 -4.16
CA LEU A 156 -26.59 22.99 -3.67
C LEU A 156 -26.77 24.00 -4.79
N ALA A 157 -26.05 23.83 -5.91
CA ALA A 157 -26.17 24.67 -7.07
C ALA A 157 -27.58 24.61 -7.69
N LEU A 158 -28.26 23.48 -7.62
CA LEU A 158 -29.65 23.32 -8.07
C LEU A 158 -30.70 23.84 -7.07
N GLY A 159 -30.30 24.25 -5.86
CA GLY A 159 -31.20 24.65 -4.80
C GLY A 159 -31.87 23.50 -4.06
N GLU A 160 -31.41 22.26 -4.28
CA GLU A 160 -31.91 21.05 -3.63
C GLU A 160 -31.16 20.82 -2.29
N GLY A 161 -31.41 21.69 -1.28
CA GLY A 161 -30.66 21.69 0.00
C GLY A 161 -30.72 20.38 0.78
N GLY A 162 -31.85 19.69 0.77
CA GLY A 162 -31.98 18.38 1.45
C GLY A 162 -31.06 17.31 0.89
N LYS A 163 -31.02 17.13 -0.46
CA LYS A 163 -30.11 16.20 -1.12
C LYS A 163 -28.65 16.62 -0.96
N ALA A 164 -28.39 17.91 -1.09
CA ALA A 164 -27.06 18.45 -0.90
C ALA A 164 -26.50 18.09 0.49
N ARG A 165 -27.29 18.25 1.52
CA ARG A 165 -26.94 17.88 2.88
C ARG A 165 -26.61 16.40 3.01
N GLU A 166 -27.47 15.51 2.49
CA GLU A 166 -27.26 14.06 2.54
C GLU A 166 -25.91 13.66 1.95
N PHE A 167 -25.59 14.15 0.76
CA PHE A 167 -24.32 13.85 0.10
C PHE A 167 -23.11 14.48 0.79
N LEU A 168 -23.22 15.68 1.31
CA LEU A 168 -22.14 16.33 2.06
C LEU A 168 -21.87 15.64 3.40
N GLU A 169 -22.91 15.23 4.12
CA GLU A 169 -22.76 14.40 5.31
C GLU A 169 -22.16 13.04 5.00
N LYS A 170 -22.51 12.44 3.85
CA LYS A 170 -21.89 11.20 3.39
C LYS A 170 -20.39 11.41 3.14
N ALA A 171 -19.99 12.47 2.47
CA ALA A 171 -18.58 12.80 2.25
C ALA A 171 -17.81 12.96 3.58
N TRP A 172 -18.44 13.63 4.56
CA TRP A 172 -17.87 13.78 5.90
C TRP A 172 -17.69 12.43 6.61
N ARG A 173 -18.71 11.56 6.59
CA ARG A 173 -18.63 10.20 7.18
C ARG A 173 -17.54 9.34 6.54
N LEU A 174 -17.29 9.50 5.25
CA LEU A 174 -16.23 8.82 4.50
C LEU A 174 -14.82 9.40 4.75
N GLY A 175 -14.71 10.38 5.67
CA GLY A 175 -13.42 10.89 6.12
C GLY A 175 -12.89 12.08 5.34
N LEU A 176 -13.65 12.67 4.40
CA LEU A 176 -13.24 13.89 3.73
C LEU A 176 -13.22 15.06 4.74
N ARG A 177 -12.06 15.69 4.90
CA ARG A 177 -11.85 16.82 5.82
C ARG A 177 -11.28 18.01 5.03
N ALA A 178 -12.15 18.77 4.41
CA ALA A 178 -11.80 19.97 3.66
C ALA A 178 -12.56 21.17 4.23
N PRO A 179 -11.94 22.34 4.36
CA PRO A 179 -12.61 23.56 4.83
C PRO A 179 -13.85 23.90 3.97
N GLU A 180 -13.77 23.67 2.67
CA GLU A 180 -14.83 23.89 1.72
C GLU A 180 -16.06 22.99 1.94
N LEU A 181 -15.85 21.78 2.47
CA LEU A 181 -16.94 20.87 2.84
C LEU A 181 -17.76 21.44 4.00
N ASN A 182 -17.10 22.01 5.01
CA ASN A 182 -17.79 22.64 6.14
C ASN A 182 -18.63 23.83 5.69
N LEU A 183 -18.08 24.65 4.79
CA LEU A 183 -18.81 25.79 4.21
C LEU A 183 -20.02 25.31 3.39
N ALA A 184 -19.84 24.25 2.58
CA ALA A 184 -20.93 23.68 1.80
C ALA A 184 -22.02 23.07 2.70
N LEU A 185 -21.65 22.39 3.78
CA LEU A 185 -22.60 21.88 4.78
C LEU A 185 -23.39 23.00 5.46
N GLY A 186 -22.73 24.09 5.85
CA GLY A 186 -23.39 25.24 6.42
C GLY A 186 -24.43 25.86 5.48
N ARG A 187 -24.09 25.97 4.19
CA ARG A 187 -25.03 26.44 3.15
C ARG A 187 -26.18 25.47 2.92
N ALA A 188 -25.93 24.16 2.94
CA ALA A 188 -26.97 23.15 2.78
C ALA A 188 -27.96 23.15 3.95
N LEU A 189 -27.48 23.37 5.18
CA LEU A 189 -28.32 23.50 6.36
C LEU A 189 -29.17 24.78 6.36
N ALA A 190 -28.66 25.87 5.80
CA ALA A 190 -29.41 27.12 5.66
C ALA A 190 -30.44 27.09 4.53
N ALA A 191 -30.31 26.16 3.57
CA ALA A 191 -31.19 26.00 2.40
C ALA A 191 -32.22 24.87 2.53
N ALA A 192 -32.14 24.08 3.62
CA ALA A 192 -33.05 22.97 3.91
C ALA A 192 -34.19 23.39 4.81
#